data_f35b32cab9f6082e68eda0c5acf47077
#
_entry.id   f35b32cab9f6082e68eda0c5acf47077
#
_cell.length_a   1.000
_cell.length_b   1.000
_cell.length_c   1.000
_cell.angle_alpha   90.00
_cell.angle_beta   90.00
_cell.angle_gamma   90.00
#
_symmetry.space_group_name_H-M   'P 1'
#
loop_
_entity.id
_entity.type
_entity.pdbx_description
1 polymer ?
#
loop_
_entity_poly.entity_id
_entity_poly.type
_entity_poly.pdbx_seq_one_letter_code
_entity_poly.pdbx_strand_id
1 'polypeptide(L)'
;MYNQLTREQRYAIYLGIQERRTQTAIARQIGVHRSTVSREVRRNSNRQGKYWWGIAHERAQERRERSARNRETPAQVLREARRLLVGEDWSPKQISGWLKRKGVAISHERIYEMIREDGSGELRSHCRHKMKYRRHRKRSRPTRVTNIPGRVSIHCRPAEADGRRFGDWEMDLIVGKGQKSAILTLCERSRNYLIMERLPQGRQPDAVAETVARLLWPYRRNVLTITTDNGVEFCRHRKIAEALKTTVYFADSYASWQKGAIENTNKLIRQYIPKGTDFRELSDDYIHSVQLKINRRPREKLNFSTPKDEFFKLLL
;
A
#
# COMPACT_ATOMS: atom_id res chain seq x y z
N MET A 1 0.76 2.21 -29.81
CA MET A 1 -0.53 2.88 -29.52
C MET A 1 -1.51 2.55 -30.65
N TYR A 2 -2.73 2.10 -30.37
CA TYR A 2 -3.71 1.76 -31.41
C TYR A 2 -4.33 3.04 -31.95
N ASN A 3 -4.08 3.35 -33.22
CA ASN A 3 -4.68 4.50 -33.90
C ASN A 3 -5.96 4.06 -34.60
N GLN A 4 -7.06 4.80 -34.36
CA GLN A 4 -8.32 4.56 -35.07
C GLN A 4 -8.22 5.10 -36.50
N LEU A 5 -9.00 4.47 -37.40
CA LEU A 5 -9.11 4.96 -38.78
C LEU A 5 -9.64 6.38 -38.82
N THR A 6 -9.05 7.22 -39.64
CA THR A 6 -9.52 8.58 -39.90
C THR A 6 -10.74 8.57 -40.82
N ARG A 7 -11.37 9.73 -41.03
CA ARG A 7 -12.49 9.92 -41.98
C ARG A 7 -12.03 9.63 -43.39
N GLU A 8 -10.86 10.11 -43.78
CA GLU A 8 -10.23 9.95 -45.08
C GLU A 8 -9.89 8.47 -45.34
N GLN A 9 -9.40 7.77 -44.35
CA GLN A 9 -9.11 6.32 -44.46
C GLN A 9 -10.40 5.51 -44.65
N ARG A 10 -11.51 5.89 -44.03
CA ARG A 10 -12.83 5.25 -44.22
C ARG A 10 -13.36 5.52 -45.62
N TYR A 11 -13.16 6.73 -46.11
CA TYR A 11 -13.52 7.08 -47.50
C TYR A 11 -12.70 6.27 -48.51
N ALA A 12 -11.41 6.15 -48.31
CA ALA A 12 -10.55 5.31 -49.14
C ALA A 12 -10.95 3.80 -49.12
N ILE A 13 -11.37 3.28 -47.97
CA ILE A 13 -11.95 1.93 -47.88
C ILE A 13 -13.23 1.83 -48.73
N TYR A 14 -14.10 2.80 -48.66
CA TYR A 14 -15.34 2.85 -49.46
C TYR A 14 -15.04 2.83 -50.97
N LEU A 15 -14.15 3.70 -51.43
CA LEU A 15 -13.75 3.76 -52.85
C LEU A 15 -13.13 2.43 -53.32
N GLY A 16 -12.22 1.85 -52.53
CA GLY A 16 -11.61 0.57 -52.85
C GLY A 16 -12.62 -0.60 -52.95
N ILE A 17 -13.67 -0.57 -52.13
CA ILE A 17 -14.78 -1.54 -52.22
C ILE A 17 -15.60 -1.33 -53.50
N GLN A 18 -15.90 -0.08 -53.88
CA GLN A 18 -16.61 0.22 -55.11
C GLN A 18 -15.82 -0.23 -56.34
N GLU A 19 -14.51 -0.06 -56.31
CA GLU A 19 -13.58 -0.50 -57.37
C GLU A 19 -13.28 -2.01 -57.33
N ARG A 20 -13.97 -2.79 -56.46
CA ARG A 20 -13.78 -4.25 -56.29
C ARG A 20 -12.35 -4.66 -55.91
N ARG A 21 -11.58 -3.77 -55.27
CA ARG A 21 -10.24 -4.07 -54.81
C ARG A 21 -10.28 -5.06 -53.62
N THR A 22 -9.25 -5.87 -53.46
CA THR A 22 -9.12 -6.76 -52.31
C THR A 22 -8.85 -5.98 -51.03
N GLN A 23 -9.32 -6.46 -49.88
CA GLN A 23 -9.07 -5.82 -48.60
C GLN A 23 -7.57 -5.67 -48.30
N THR A 24 -6.72 -6.54 -48.86
CA THR A 24 -5.28 -6.45 -48.72
C THR A 24 -4.71 -5.25 -49.52
N ALA A 25 -5.21 -5.01 -50.74
CA ALA A 25 -4.83 -3.85 -51.55
C ALA A 25 -5.24 -2.56 -50.90
N ILE A 26 -6.50 -2.48 -50.41
CA ILE A 26 -7.02 -1.32 -49.65
C ILE A 26 -6.17 -1.06 -48.39
N ALA A 27 -5.88 -2.07 -47.62
CA ALA A 27 -5.08 -1.95 -46.38
C ALA A 27 -3.68 -1.41 -46.65
N ARG A 28 -3.04 -1.88 -47.73
CA ARG A 28 -1.72 -1.42 -48.16
C ARG A 28 -1.77 0.07 -48.58
N GLN A 29 -2.81 0.49 -49.30
CA GLN A 29 -3.00 1.86 -49.76
C GLN A 29 -3.14 2.86 -48.59
N ILE A 30 -3.87 2.48 -47.52
CA ILE A 30 -4.13 3.38 -46.39
C ILE A 30 -3.15 3.16 -45.21
N GLY A 31 -2.11 2.35 -45.39
CA GLY A 31 -1.06 2.14 -44.40
C GLY A 31 -1.49 1.41 -43.13
N VAL A 32 -2.44 0.44 -43.23
CA VAL A 32 -2.93 -0.33 -42.07
C VAL A 32 -2.86 -1.83 -42.34
N HIS A 33 -2.98 -2.62 -41.28
CA HIS A 33 -3.03 -4.07 -41.43
C HIS A 33 -4.37 -4.53 -42.04
N ARG A 34 -4.38 -5.57 -42.87
CA ARG A 34 -5.58 -6.13 -43.51
C ARG A 34 -6.73 -6.39 -42.53
N SER A 35 -6.40 -6.91 -41.33
CA SER A 35 -7.40 -7.20 -40.30
C SER A 35 -8.14 -5.95 -39.79
N THR A 36 -7.53 -4.75 -39.92
CA THR A 36 -8.16 -3.47 -39.56
C THR A 36 -9.26 -3.15 -40.56
N VAL A 37 -9.00 -3.28 -41.85
CA VAL A 37 -10.00 -3.08 -42.92
C VAL A 37 -11.12 -4.10 -42.78
N SER A 38 -10.79 -5.38 -42.60
CA SER A 38 -11.79 -6.46 -42.43
C SER A 38 -12.74 -6.21 -41.25
N ARG A 39 -12.17 -5.82 -40.08
CA ARG A 39 -12.96 -5.48 -38.91
C ARG A 39 -13.80 -4.24 -39.08
N GLU A 40 -13.28 -3.22 -39.74
CA GLU A 40 -14.01 -1.98 -40.05
C GLU A 40 -15.21 -2.24 -40.94
N VAL A 41 -15.03 -2.95 -42.05
CA VAL A 41 -16.08 -3.31 -42.99
C VAL A 41 -17.15 -4.18 -42.31
N ARG A 42 -16.73 -5.27 -41.63
CA ARG A 42 -17.66 -6.16 -40.92
C ARG A 42 -18.50 -5.44 -39.85
N ARG A 43 -17.89 -4.49 -39.14
CA ARG A 43 -18.54 -3.78 -38.04
C ARG A 43 -19.52 -2.71 -38.50
N ASN A 44 -19.29 -2.12 -39.65
CA ASN A 44 -20.00 -0.92 -40.09
C ASN A 44 -20.84 -1.09 -41.36
N SER A 45 -20.77 -2.25 -42.05
CA SER A 45 -21.68 -2.57 -43.13
C SER A 45 -23.13 -2.72 -42.62
N ASN A 46 -24.09 -2.43 -43.47
CA ASN A 46 -25.51 -2.65 -43.21
C ASN A 46 -25.88 -4.16 -43.29
N ARG A 47 -27.14 -4.49 -43.05
CA ARG A 47 -27.66 -5.89 -43.15
C ARG A 47 -27.53 -6.51 -44.54
N GLN A 48 -27.43 -5.65 -45.58
CA GLN A 48 -27.27 -6.08 -46.98
C GLN A 48 -25.78 -6.17 -47.37
N GLY A 49 -24.84 -6.01 -46.41
CA GLY A 49 -23.41 -6.03 -46.69
C GLY A 49 -22.80 -4.78 -47.31
N LYS A 50 -23.60 -3.72 -47.51
CA LYS A 50 -23.10 -2.45 -48.09
C LYS A 50 -22.38 -1.63 -47.05
N TYR A 51 -21.17 -1.22 -47.34
CA TYR A 51 -20.35 -0.31 -46.51
C TYR A 51 -20.48 1.12 -46.98
N TRP A 52 -20.83 2.06 -46.11
CA TRP A 52 -20.89 3.50 -46.38
C TRP A 52 -20.02 4.25 -45.38
N TRP A 53 -18.99 4.95 -45.86
CA TRP A 53 -17.96 5.59 -45.04
C TRP A 53 -18.51 6.64 -44.09
N GLY A 54 -19.50 7.45 -44.45
CA GLY A 54 -20.10 8.46 -43.59
C GLY A 54 -20.75 7.85 -42.37
N ILE A 55 -21.68 6.88 -42.59
CA ILE A 55 -22.34 6.14 -41.50
C ILE A 55 -21.30 5.36 -40.62
N ALA A 56 -20.27 4.80 -41.26
CA ALA A 56 -19.21 4.11 -40.54
C ALA A 56 -18.43 5.06 -39.63
N HIS A 57 -18.21 6.30 -40.05
CA HIS A 57 -17.54 7.34 -39.27
C HIS A 57 -18.41 7.78 -38.09
N GLU A 58 -19.67 8.10 -38.31
CA GLU A 58 -20.63 8.49 -37.29
C GLU A 58 -20.77 7.38 -36.21
N ARG A 59 -21.00 6.16 -36.63
CA ARG A 59 -21.07 5.01 -35.71
C ARG A 59 -19.78 4.81 -34.92
N ALA A 60 -18.61 5.11 -35.51
CA ALA A 60 -17.37 5.05 -34.80
C ALA A 60 -17.22 6.16 -33.74
N GLN A 61 -17.70 7.36 -34.06
CA GLN A 61 -17.74 8.48 -33.10
C GLN A 61 -18.74 8.21 -31.98
N GLU A 62 -19.95 7.79 -32.27
CA GLU A 62 -20.95 7.40 -31.25
C GLU A 62 -20.39 6.33 -30.28
N ARG A 63 -19.74 5.30 -30.81
CA ARG A 63 -19.11 4.26 -29.97
C ARG A 63 -18.00 4.84 -29.10
N ARG A 64 -17.24 5.79 -29.61
CA ARG A 64 -16.18 6.47 -28.86
C ARG A 64 -16.76 7.30 -27.72
N GLU A 65 -17.78 8.09 -27.98
CA GLU A 65 -18.47 8.91 -26.99
C GLU A 65 -19.13 8.05 -25.91
N ARG A 66 -19.85 6.99 -26.33
CA ARG A 66 -20.46 6.02 -25.39
C ARG A 66 -19.41 5.35 -24.53
N SER A 67 -18.27 4.95 -25.10
CA SER A 67 -17.16 4.35 -24.36
C SER A 67 -16.47 5.34 -23.42
N ALA A 68 -16.38 6.62 -23.77
CA ALA A 68 -15.86 7.68 -22.91
C ALA A 68 -16.79 7.92 -21.72
N ARG A 69 -18.09 8.07 -21.95
CA ARG A 69 -19.11 8.23 -20.87
C ARG A 69 -19.13 7.07 -19.91
N ASN A 70 -19.03 5.82 -20.41
CA ASN A 70 -18.99 4.62 -19.56
C ASN A 70 -17.70 4.49 -18.74
N ARG A 71 -16.67 5.29 -19.01
CA ARG A 71 -15.41 5.32 -18.24
C ARG A 71 -15.35 6.48 -17.25
N GLU A 72 -16.32 7.36 -17.27
CA GLU A 72 -16.35 8.49 -16.35
C GLU A 72 -16.67 7.99 -14.93
N THR A 73 -15.78 8.34 -14.00
CA THR A 73 -15.99 8.03 -12.59
C THR A 73 -16.96 9.02 -11.99
N PRO A 74 -18.06 8.59 -11.35
CA PRO A 74 -19.03 9.49 -10.73
C PRO A 74 -18.36 10.48 -9.77
N ALA A 75 -18.77 11.74 -9.81
CA ALA A 75 -18.20 12.80 -8.96
C ALA A 75 -18.30 12.48 -7.46
N GLN A 76 -19.35 11.78 -7.04
CA GLN A 76 -19.49 11.32 -5.65
C GLN A 76 -18.39 10.35 -5.23
N VAL A 77 -17.99 9.43 -6.13
CA VAL A 77 -16.91 8.47 -5.86
C VAL A 77 -15.56 9.18 -5.76
N LEU A 78 -15.32 10.18 -6.61
CA LEU A 78 -14.10 11.00 -6.54
C LEU A 78 -14.06 11.84 -5.24
N ARG A 79 -15.18 12.42 -4.82
CA ARG A 79 -15.28 13.13 -3.53
C ARG A 79 -14.97 12.22 -2.35
N GLU A 80 -15.51 11.01 -2.34
CA GLU A 80 -15.22 10.04 -1.28
C GLU A 80 -13.75 9.59 -1.31
N ALA A 81 -13.18 9.35 -2.49
CA ALA A 81 -11.76 9.04 -2.63
C ALA A 81 -10.88 10.19 -2.11
N ARG A 82 -11.23 11.46 -2.40
CA ARG A 82 -10.54 12.64 -1.87
C ARG A 82 -10.65 12.72 -0.35
N ARG A 83 -11.83 12.51 0.22
CA ARG A 83 -12.06 12.50 1.66
C ARG A 83 -11.18 11.48 2.39
N LEU A 84 -11.10 10.26 1.85
CA LEU A 84 -10.26 9.19 2.41
C LEU A 84 -8.76 9.49 2.27
N LEU A 85 -8.35 10.11 1.15
CA LEU A 85 -6.97 10.52 0.93
C LEU A 85 -6.55 11.60 1.93
N VAL A 86 -7.35 12.66 2.09
CA VAL A 86 -7.02 13.83 2.92
C VAL A 86 -7.24 13.54 4.41
N GLY A 87 -8.37 12.93 4.77
CA GLY A 87 -8.71 12.69 6.19
C GLY A 87 -7.93 11.55 6.83
N GLU A 88 -7.75 10.46 6.07
CA GLU A 88 -7.15 9.23 6.61
C GLU A 88 -5.73 8.95 6.08
N ASP A 89 -5.21 9.78 5.17
CA ASP A 89 -3.89 9.59 4.51
C ASP A 89 -3.74 8.21 3.83
N TRP A 90 -4.84 7.63 3.34
CA TRP A 90 -4.78 6.33 2.67
C TRP A 90 -4.17 6.47 1.27
N SER A 91 -3.41 5.45 0.86
CA SER A 91 -2.87 5.43 -0.49
C SER A 91 -3.96 5.13 -1.54
N PRO A 92 -3.80 5.55 -2.81
CA PRO A 92 -4.75 5.24 -3.88
C PRO A 92 -5.12 3.76 -3.97
N LYS A 93 -4.17 2.84 -3.77
CA LYS A 93 -4.42 1.40 -3.76
C LYS A 93 -5.31 0.97 -2.58
N GLN A 94 -5.10 1.57 -1.40
CA GLN A 94 -5.92 1.29 -0.21
C GLN A 94 -7.35 1.80 -0.40
N ILE A 95 -7.51 3.00 -0.93
CA ILE A 95 -8.82 3.60 -1.23
C ILE A 95 -9.58 2.75 -2.25
N SER A 96 -8.94 2.41 -3.36
CA SER A 96 -9.52 1.56 -4.41
C SER A 96 -9.99 0.21 -3.85
N GLY A 97 -9.14 -0.47 -3.08
CA GLY A 97 -9.48 -1.77 -2.48
C GLY A 97 -10.60 -1.69 -1.45
N TRP A 98 -10.57 -0.67 -0.59
CA TRP A 98 -11.61 -0.42 0.40
C TRP A 98 -12.98 -0.12 -0.23
N LEU A 99 -13.01 0.77 -1.23
CA LEU A 99 -14.23 1.10 -1.95
C LEU A 99 -14.79 -0.11 -2.71
N LYS A 100 -13.92 -0.93 -3.31
CA LYS A 100 -14.32 -2.18 -3.97
C LYS A 100 -15.04 -3.14 -3.01
N ARG A 101 -14.58 -3.25 -1.75
CA ARG A 101 -15.28 -4.05 -0.72
C ARG A 101 -16.68 -3.51 -0.41
N LYS A 102 -16.91 -2.22 -0.61
CA LYS A 102 -18.22 -1.57 -0.43
C LYS A 102 -19.07 -1.57 -1.71
N GLY A 103 -18.67 -2.30 -2.75
CA GLY A 103 -19.37 -2.37 -4.03
C GLY A 103 -19.13 -1.16 -4.94
N VAL A 104 -18.19 -0.26 -4.60
CA VAL A 104 -17.89 0.94 -5.39
C VAL A 104 -16.60 0.73 -6.17
N ALA A 105 -16.68 0.75 -7.50
CA ALA A 105 -15.54 0.53 -8.38
C ALA A 105 -14.82 1.85 -8.74
N ILE A 106 -13.55 1.95 -8.36
CA ILE A 106 -12.62 2.98 -8.82
C ILE A 106 -11.23 2.37 -8.90
N SER A 107 -10.49 2.62 -9.99
CA SER A 107 -9.11 2.18 -10.11
C SER A 107 -8.16 3.08 -9.32
N HIS A 108 -7.06 2.53 -8.82
CA HIS A 108 -6.04 3.35 -8.16
C HIS A 108 -5.37 4.34 -9.13
N GLU A 109 -5.29 4.01 -10.43
CA GLU A 109 -4.80 4.94 -11.46
C GLU A 109 -5.69 6.17 -11.59
N ARG A 110 -7.03 6.02 -11.58
CA ARG A 110 -7.94 7.17 -11.62
C ARG A 110 -7.77 8.08 -10.41
N ILE A 111 -7.46 7.51 -9.24
CA ILE A 111 -7.15 8.31 -8.05
C ILE A 111 -5.79 9.02 -8.22
N TYR A 112 -4.78 8.37 -8.83
CA TYR A 112 -3.52 9.04 -9.15
C TYR A 112 -3.70 10.16 -10.19
N GLU A 113 -4.59 10.00 -11.16
CA GLU A 113 -4.95 11.07 -12.09
C GLU A 113 -5.55 12.26 -11.36
N MET A 114 -6.54 12.03 -10.49
CA MET A 114 -7.13 13.08 -9.65
C MET A 114 -6.06 13.83 -8.82
N ILE A 115 -5.06 13.12 -8.29
CA ILE A 115 -3.95 13.73 -7.54
C ILE A 115 -3.04 14.57 -8.46
N ARG A 116 -2.83 14.15 -9.72
CA ARG A 116 -2.02 14.90 -10.69
C ARG A 116 -2.76 16.13 -11.22
N GLU A 117 -4.09 16.04 -11.37
CA GLU A 117 -4.98 17.11 -11.79
C GLU A 117 -5.12 18.20 -10.71
N ASP A 118 -4.80 17.89 -9.44
CA ASP A 118 -4.84 18.86 -8.34
C ASP A 118 -3.71 19.88 -8.44
N GLY A 119 -4.03 21.08 -8.97
CA GLY A 119 -3.09 22.19 -9.13
C GLY A 119 -2.59 22.79 -7.81
N SER A 120 -3.30 22.58 -6.68
CA SER A 120 -2.90 23.07 -5.35
C SER A 120 -1.74 22.29 -4.75
N GLY A 121 -1.56 21.03 -5.15
CA GLY A 121 -0.61 20.10 -4.57
C GLY A 121 -1.01 19.56 -3.18
N GLU A 122 -2.18 19.91 -2.68
CA GLU A 122 -2.71 19.45 -1.40
C GLU A 122 -2.79 17.92 -1.37
N LEU A 123 -3.46 17.31 -2.38
CA LEU A 123 -3.65 15.87 -2.45
C LEU A 123 -2.33 15.10 -2.48
N ARG A 124 -1.33 15.67 -3.16
CA ARG A 124 0.02 15.10 -3.24
C ARG A 124 0.72 15.08 -1.88
N SER A 125 0.46 16.05 -1.00
CA SER A 125 1.06 16.13 0.33
C SER A 125 0.65 14.96 1.22
N HIS A 126 -0.56 14.41 1.04
CA HIS A 126 -1.10 13.25 1.75
C HIS A 126 -0.52 11.91 1.27
N CYS A 127 0.13 11.89 0.10
CA CYS A 127 0.78 10.67 -0.39
C CYS A 127 2.07 10.39 0.39
N ARG A 128 2.27 9.12 0.80
CA ARG A 128 3.38 8.64 1.64
C ARG A 128 4.77 9.17 1.24
N HIS A 129 5.04 9.30 -0.05
CA HIS A 129 6.32 9.78 -0.57
C HIS A 129 6.17 11.08 -1.37
N LYS A 130 5.02 11.77 -1.25
CA LYS A 130 4.72 12.97 -2.04
C LYS A 130 4.96 12.75 -3.55
N MET A 131 4.72 11.51 -4.02
CA MET A 131 4.97 11.04 -5.38
C MET A 131 6.43 11.21 -5.87
N LYS A 132 7.39 11.30 -4.96
CA LYS A 132 8.82 11.38 -5.30
C LYS A 132 9.43 9.99 -5.33
N TYR A 133 10.17 9.65 -6.39
CA TYR A 133 10.98 8.44 -6.44
C TYR A 133 12.21 8.59 -5.54
N ARG A 134 12.43 7.60 -4.65
CA ARG A 134 13.65 7.54 -3.84
C ARG A 134 14.74 6.76 -4.59
N ARG A 135 15.92 7.36 -4.71
CA ARG A 135 17.13 6.61 -5.11
C ARG A 135 17.54 5.67 -3.96
N HIS A 136 17.98 4.44 -4.30
CA HIS A 136 18.52 3.50 -3.32
C HIS A 136 19.72 4.11 -2.60
N ARG A 137 19.72 4.04 -1.27
CA ARG A 137 20.87 4.47 -0.45
C ARG A 137 21.91 3.35 -0.40
N LYS A 138 23.20 3.71 -0.43
CA LYS A 138 24.32 2.81 -0.17
C LYS A 138 24.18 2.15 1.22
N ARG A 139 24.61 0.88 1.33
CA ARG A 139 24.64 0.11 2.58
C ARG A 139 25.36 0.90 3.69
N SER A 140 24.77 0.90 4.90
CA SER A 140 25.42 1.40 6.11
C SER A 140 26.52 0.44 6.57
N ARG A 141 27.55 0.99 7.24
CA ARG A 141 28.63 0.19 7.83
C ARG A 141 28.09 -0.74 8.93
N PRO A 142 28.72 -1.90 9.13
CA PRO A 142 28.31 -2.84 10.17
C PRO A 142 28.45 -2.22 11.58
N THR A 143 27.42 -2.38 12.40
CA THR A 143 27.43 -2.02 13.82
C THR A 143 27.98 -3.21 14.63
N ARG A 144 28.67 -2.97 15.71
CA ARG A 144 29.16 -4.03 16.61
C ARG A 144 28.02 -4.94 17.07
N VAL A 145 28.23 -6.23 16.98
CA VAL A 145 27.29 -7.24 17.52
C VAL A 145 27.41 -7.20 19.04
N THR A 146 26.29 -6.90 19.71
CA THR A 146 26.22 -6.91 21.17
C THR A 146 25.86 -8.33 21.64
N ASN A 147 26.61 -8.85 22.61
CA ASN A 147 26.28 -10.14 23.19
C ASN A 147 25.22 -9.95 24.30
N ILE A 148 23.99 -10.40 24.06
CA ILE A 148 22.89 -10.38 25.05
C ILE A 148 22.85 -11.77 25.71
N PRO A 149 23.10 -11.88 27.03
CA PRO A 149 23.13 -13.17 27.72
C PRO A 149 21.77 -13.87 27.66
N GLY A 150 21.80 -15.17 27.33
CA GLY A 150 20.61 -16.02 27.34
C GLY A 150 19.56 -15.68 26.26
N ARG A 151 19.96 -14.99 25.18
CA ARG A 151 19.10 -14.74 24.02
C ARG A 151 18.71 -16.06 23.33
N VAL A 152 17.46 -16.15 22.88
CA VAL A 152 16.99 -17.26 22.06
C VAL A 152 17.03 -16.83 20.58
N SER A 153 17.72 -17.61 19.75
CA SER A 153 17.84 -17.31 18.32
C SER A 153 16.49 -17.41 17.61
N ILE A 154 16.28 -16.58 16.60
CA ILE A 154 15.10 -16.65 15.72
C ILE A 154 14.95 -18.02 15.04
N HIS A 155 16.05 -18.76 14.88
CA HIS A 155 16.03 -20.11 14.30
C HIS A 155 15.35 -21.14 15.21
N CYS A 156 15.22 -20.84 16.51
CA CYS A 156 14.47 -21.65 17.48
C CYS A 156 12.98 -21.28 17.53
N ARG A 157 12.54 -20.27 16.75
CA ARG A 157 11.15 -19.84 16.71
C ARG A 157 10.30 -20.93 16.03
N PRO A 158 9.10 -21.28 16.57
CA PRO A 158 8.23 -22.28 15.98
C PRO A 158 7.90 -21.95 14.50
N ALA A 159 7.82 -22.98 13.66
CA ALA A 159 7.53 -22.82 12.23
C ALA A 159 6.17 -22.17 11.98
N GLU A 160 5.20 -22.38 12.86
CA GLU A 160 3.85 -21.79 12.83
C GLU A 160 3.88 -20.27 12.98
N ALA A 161 4.96 -19.71 13.53
CA ALA A 161 5.17 -18.26 13.62
C ALA A 161 5.62 -17.68 12.26
N ASP A 162 4.94 -18.05 11.18
CA ASP A 162 5.21 -17.67 9.79
C ASP A 162 4.65 -16.28 9.39
N GLY A 163 3.95 -15.61 10.32
CA GLY A 163 3.26 -14.32 10.11
C GLY A 163 1.81 -14.47 9.65
N ARG A 164 1.24 -15.68 9.69
CA ARG A 164 -0.19 -15.96 9.49
C ARG A 164 -0.88 -16.22 10.81
N ARG A 165 -0.19 -16.89 11.73
CA ARG A 165 -0.69 -17.18 13.08
C ARG A 165 -0.88 -15.88 13.87
N PHE A 166 -2.03 -15.75 14.53
CA PHE A 166 -2.29 -14.64 15.44
C PHE A 166 -1.53 -14.80 16.74
N GLY A 167 -1.03 -13.69 17.29
CA GLY A 167 -0.32 -13.68 18.55
C GLY A 167 1.21 -13.70 18.43
N ASP A 168 1.76 -13.64 17.22
CA ASP A 168 3.20 -13.46 17.00
C ASP A 168 3.52 -11.98 16.81
N TRP A 169 4.33 -11.43 17.70
CA TRP A 169 4.66 -10.00 17.74
C TRP A 169 6.09 -9.72 17.29
N GLU A 170 6.27 -8.55 16.70
CA GLU A 170 7.59 -7.96 16.49
C GLU A 170 7.69 -6.68 17.29
N MET A 171 8.85 -6.45 17.96
CA MET A 171 9.12 -5.21 18.67
C MET A 171 10.37 -4.52 18.15
N ASP A 172 10.35 -3.19 18.20
CA ASP A 172 11.45 -2.35 17.76
C ASP A 172 11.41 -0.99 18.47
N LEU A 173 12.49 -0.23 18.40
CA LEU A 173 12.55 1.15 18.86
C LEU A 173 12.75 2.10 17.70
N ILE A 174 11.93 3.14 17.64
CA ILE A 174 12.19 4.29 16.78
C ILE A 174 12.92 5.33 17.61
N VAL A 175 14.14 5.69 17.19
CA VAL A 175 14.99 6.63 17.91
C VAL A 175 14.82 8.05 17.34
N GLY A 176 14.70 9.03 18.24
CA GLY A 176 14.57 10.44 17.95
C GLY A 176 15.91 11.15 17.70
N LYS A 177 15.85 12.46 17.55
CA LYS A 177 17.02 13.33 17.34
C LYS A 177 18.03 13.18 18.49
N GLY A 178 19.31 13.05 18.15
CA GLY A 178 20.38 12.94 19.13
C GLY A 178 20.32 11.70 20.02
N GLN A 179 19.50 10.70 19.69
CA GLN A 179 19.31 9.45 20.43
C GLN A 179 18.80 9.62 21.90
N LYS A 180 18.28 10.81 22.24
CA LYS A 180 17.84 11.16 23.60
C LYS A 180 16.40 10.71 23.91
N SER A 181 15.64 10.36 22.92
CA SER A 181 14.24 9.92 23.04
C SER A 181 13.95 8.74 22.15
N ALA A 182 13.01 7.89 22.55
CA ALA A 182 12.61 6.72 21.79
C ALA A 182 11.09 6.50 21.87
N ILE A 183 10.56 5.88 20.83
CA ILE A 183 9.18 5.33 20.80
C ILE A 183 9.31 3.83 20.65
N LEU A 184 8.74 3.09 21.59
CA LEU A 184 8.56 1.65 21.49
C LEU A 184 7.45 1.37 20.48
N THR A 185 7.69 0.43 19.59
CA THR A 185 6.71 -0.06 18.62
C THR A 185 6.56 -1.57 18.74
N LEU A 186 5.33 -2.04 18.81
CA LEU A 186 4.92 -3.44 18.88
C LEU A 186 3.96 -3.71 17.74
N CYS A 187 4.25 -4.69 16.90
CA CYS A 187 3.41 -5.03 15.75
C CYS A 187 3.01 -6.50 15.80
N GLU A 188 1.71 -6.78 15.86
CA GLU A 188 1.19 -8.12 15.67
C GLU A 188 1.32 -8.51 14.19
N ARG A 189 2.02 -9.62 13.91
CA ARG A 189 2.52 -9.95 12.56
C ARG A 189 1.42 -10.34 11.57
N SER A 190 0.40 -11.03 12.04
CA SER A 190 -0.65 -11.54 11.14
C SER A 190 -1.62 -10.45 10.69
N ARG A 191 -1.99 -9.54 11.57
CA ARG A 191 -2.96 -8.45 11.33
C ARG A 191 -2.30 -7.09 11.13
N ASN A 192 -1.00 -6.98 11.36
CA ASN A 192 -0.25 -5.73 11.33
C ASN A 192 -0.81 -4.66 12.30
N TYR A 193 -1.36 -5.11 13.44
CA TYR A 193 -1.85 -4.23 14.48
C TYR A 193 -0.68 -3.61 15.24
N LEU A 194 -0.67 -2.30 15.35
CA LEU A 194 0.39 -1.52 15.97
C LEU A 194 -0.02 -1.06 17.35
N ILE A 195 0.85 -1.26 18.32
CA ILE A 195 0.85 -0.55 19.60
C ILE A 195 2.14 0.25 19.67
N MET A 196 2.10 1.51 20.03
CA MET A 196 3.31 2.32 20.21
C MET A 196 3.16 3.31 21.34
N GLU A 197 4.29 3.57 22.03
CA GLU A 197 4.34 4.51 23.13
C GLU A 197 5.71 5.17 23.22
N ARG A 198 5.74 6.44 23.60
CA ARG A 198 6.99 7.14 23.90
C ARG A 198 7.58 6.63 25.20
N LEU A 199 8.89 6.41 25.21
CA LEU A 199 9.64 6.02 26.39
C LEU A 199 10.18 7.28 27.07
N PRO A 200 9.65 7.69 28.24
CA PRO A 200 10.09 8.89 28.95
C PRO A 200 11.57 8.82 29.37
N GLN A 201 12.03 7.61 29.74
CA GLN A 201 13.38 7.34 30.17
C GLN A 201 14.32 6.94 29.00
N GLY A 202 13.88 7.16 27.74
CA GLY A 202 14.63 6.78 26.55
C GLY A 202 14.77 5.26 26.40
N ARG A 203 15.99 4.78 26.04
CA ARG A 203 16.25 3.37 25.74
C ARG A 203 16.73 2.55 26.94
N GLN A 204 16.37 2.92 28.16
CA GLN A 204 16.72 2.18 29.38
C GLN A 204 16.12 0.78 29.34
N PRO A 205 16.91 -0.31 29.45
CA PRO A 205 16.41 -1.67 29.27
C PRO A 205 15.29 -2.05 30.22
N ASP A 206 15.33 -1.63 31.48
CA ASP A 206 14.28 -1.93 32.45
C ASP A 206 12.97 -1.21 32.10
N ALA A 207 13.03 0.08 31.75
CA ALA A 207 11.87 0.84 31.31
C ALA A 207 11.25 0.27 30.02
N VAL A 208 12.07 -0.21 29.08
CA VAL A 208 11.60 -0.88 27.86
C VAL A 208 10.85 -2.15 28.24
N ALA A 209 11.43 -3.00 29.11
CA ALA A 209 10.82 -4.27 29.51
C ALA A 209 9.48 -4.07 30.23
N GLU A 210 9.40 -3.11 31.15
CA GLU A 210 8.18 -2.76 31.89
C GLU A 210 7.10 -2.23 30.95
N THR A 211 7.46 -1.36 30.01
CA THR A 211 6.53 -0.80 29.02
C THR A 211 5.97 -1.88 28.10
N VAL A 212 6.83 -2.78 27.59
CA VAL A 212 6.39 -3.92 26.76
C VAL A 212 5.42 -4.82 27.55
N ALA A 213 5.80 -5.20 28.76
CA ALA A 213 4.94 -6.04 29.61
C ALA A 213 3.58 -5.38 29.86
N ARG A 214 3.55 -4.11 30.22
CA ARG A 214 2.32 -3.34 30.48
C ARG A 214 1.43 -3.22 29.26
N LEU A 215 2.00 -2.88 28.09
CA LEU A 215 1.23 -2.69 26.86
C LEU A 215 0.63 -3.98 26.31
N LEU A 216 1.33 -5.11 26.47
CA LEU A 216 0.85 -6.41 26.03
C LEU A 216 0.06 -7.18 27.08
N TRP A 217 0.04 -6.74 28.35
CA TRP A 217 -0.69 -7.41 29.41
C TRP A 217 -2.18 -7.64 29.12
N PRO A 218 -2.95 -6.68 28.54
CA PRO A 218 -4.34 -6.93 28.19
C PRO A 218 -4.52 -8.08 27.19
N TYR A 219 -3.49 -8.36 26.40
CA TYR A 219 -3.48 -9.36 25.33
C TYR A 219 -2.67 -10.60 25.67
N ARG A 220 -2.17 -10.76 26.91
CA ARG A 220 -1.17 -11.77 27.28
C ARG A 220 -1.53 -13.20 26.88
N ARG A 221 -2.83 -13.53 26.85
CA ARG A 221 -3.31 -14.86 26.40
C ARG A 221 -3.07 -15.11 24.91
N ASN A 222 -2.91 -14.04 24.15
CA ASN A 222 -2.69 -14.04 22.70
C ASN A 222 -1.27 -13.55 22.33
N VAL A 223 -0.33 -13.55 23.29
CA VAL A 223 1.09 -13.23 23.02
C VAL A 223 1.86 -14.54 23.01
N LEU A 224 2.00 -15.14 21.82
CA LEU A 224 2.65 -16.45 21.66
C LEU A 224 4.16 -16.33 21.52
N THR A 225 4.62 -15.37 20.69
CA THR A 225 6.04 -15.08 20.50
C THR A 225 6.28 -13.60 20.33
N ILE A 226 7.46 -13.13 20.71
CA ILE A 226 7.92 -11.77 20.43
C ILE A 226 9.26 -11.87 19.70
N THR A 227 9.44 -11.14 18.60
CA THR A 227 10.70 -11.09 17.85
C THR A 227 11.30 -9.70 17.91
N THR A 228 12.59 -9.58 18.21
CA THR A 228 13.32 -8.31 18.25
C THR A 228 14.69 -8.40 17.56
N ASP A 229 15.44 -7.30 17.49
CA ASP A 229 16.84 -7.31 17.08
C ASP A 229 17.78 -7.48 18.30
N ASN A 230 19.09 -7.37 18.03
CA ASN A 230 20.13 -7.51 19.05
C ASN A 230 20.47 -6.16 19.71
N GLY A 231 19.52 -5.23 19.84
CA GLY A 231 19.74 -3.97 20.56
C GLY A 231 19.94 -4.19 22.04
N VAL A 232 20.89 -3.46 22.67
CA VAL A 232 21.17 -3.52 24.11
C VAL A 232 19.94 -3.20 24.96
N GLU A 233 19.04 -2.39 24.44
CA GLU A 233 17.77 -2.01 25.05
C GLU A 233 16.85 -3.21 25.34
N PHE A 234 17.07 -4.34 24.67
CA PHE A 234 16.30 -5.58 24.87
C PHE A 234 17.00 -6.61 25.76
N CYS A 235 18.09 -6.26 26.44
CA CYS A 235 18.82 -7.17 27.31
C CYS A 235 17.99 -7.69 28.50
N ARG A 236 16.91 -6.97 28.87
CA ARG A 236 15.94 -7.41 29.90
C ARG A 236 14.81 -8.28 29.35
N HIS A 237 15.00 -8.92 28.20
CA HIS A 237 14.00 -9.77 27.54
C HIS A 237 13.42 -10.87 28.42
N ARG A 238 14.18 -11.38 29.42
CA ARG A 238 13.69 -12.37 30.38
C ARG A 238 12.53 -11.82 31.21
N LYS A 239 12.60 -10.57 31.69
CA LYS A 239 11.49 -9.93 32.42
C LYS A 239 10.22 -9.89 31.57
N ILE A 240 10.35 -9.58 30.26
CA ILE A 240 9.21 -9.60 29.31
C ILE A 240 8.66 -11.01 29.17
N ALA A 241 9.53 -12.00 28.97
CA ALA A 241 9.16 -13.40 28.80
C ALA A 241 8.40 -13.95 30.02
N GLU A 242 8.90 -13.69 31.24
CA GLU A 242 8.27 -14.08 32.48
C GLU A 242 6.91 -13.41 32.70
N ALA A 243 6.83 -12.09 32.54
CA ALA A 243 5.59 -11.34 32.73
C ALA A 243 4.48 -11.77 31.78
N LEU A 244 4.80 -12.02 30.51
CA LEU A 244 3.82 -12.36 29.48
C LEU A 244 3.67 -13.87 29.24
N LYS A 245 4.47 -14.69 29.89
CA LYS A 245 4.56 -16.16 29.71
C LYS A 245 4.79 -16.53 28.24
N THR A 246 5.75 -15.86 27.60
CA THR A 246 6.08 -15.99 26.18
C THR A 246 7.58 -16.14 25.98
N THR A 247 8.01 -16.41 24.75
CA THR A 247 9.43 -16.43 24.38
C THR A 247 9.79 -15.24 23.50
N VAL A 248 10.91 -14.58 23.85
CA VAL A 248 11.47 -13.49 23.06
C VAL A 248 12.60 -14.04 22.19
N TYR A 249 12.42 -13.94 20.87
CA TYR A 249 13.38 -14.39 19.86
C TYR A 249 14.16 -13.20 19.29
N PHE A 250 15.44 -13.43 19.02
CA PHE A 250 16.34 -12.42 18.48
C PHE A 250 16.66 -12.70 17.03
N ALA A 251 16.39 -11.72 16.16
CA ALA A 251 16.74 -11.78 14.75
C ALA A 251 18.27 -11.82 14.56
N ASP A 252 18.70 -12.36 13.43
CA ASP A 252 20.11 -12.33 13.06
C ASP A 252 20.58 -10.89 12.79
N SER A 253 21.87 -10.66 13.04
CA SER A 253 22.49 -9.38 12.73
C SER A 253 22.36 -9.10 11.23
N TYR A 254 21.95 -7.87 10.88
CA TYR A 254 21.72 -7.41 9.49
C TYR A 254 20.57 -8.09 8.73
N ALA A 255 19.79 -8.95 9.37
CA ALA A 255 18.66 -9.64 8.77
C ALA A 255 17.32 -8.90 9.00
N SER A 256 17.22 -7.64 8.56
CA SER A 256 16.02 -6.82 8.77
C SER A 256 14.73 -7.44 8.19
N TRP A 257 14.85 -8.31 7.18
CA TRP A 257 13.73 -9.04 6.61
C TRP A 257 13.05 -10.01 7.59
N GLN A 258 13.77 -10.46 8.63
CA GLN A 258 13.23 -11.33 9.67
C GLN A 258 12.22 -10.61 10.58
N LYS A 259 12.22 -9.25 10.56
CA LYS A 259 11.28 -8.36 11.23
C LYS A 259 10.51 -7.49 10.23
N GLY A 260 10.02 -8.08 9.15
CA GLY A 260 9.42 -7.35 8.03
C GLY A 260 8.14 -6.59 8.38
N ALA A 261 7.33 -7.08 9.32
CA ALA A 261 6.08 -6.44 9.71
C ALA A 261 6.32 -5.12 10.44
N ILE A 262 7.19 -5.12 11.45
CA ILE A 262 7.50 -3.90 12.21
C ILE A 262 8.32 -2.91 11.37
N GLU A 263 9.25 -3.39 10.53
CA GLU A 263 10.02 -2.51 9.64
C GLU A 263 9.09 -1.75 8.68
N ASN A 264 8.12 -2.44 8.07
CA ASN A 264 7.14 -1.80 7.21
C ASN A 264 6.24 -0.84 7.99
N THR A 265 5.84 -1.19 9.20
CA THR A 265 5.03 -0.34 10.08
C THR A 265 5.81 0.92 10.51
N ASN A 266 7.09 0.77 10.88
CA ASN A 266 7.96 1.90 11.20
C ASN A 266 8.15 2.85 10.00
N LYS A 267 8.17 2.32 8.77
CA LYS A 267 8.15 3.16 7.55
C LYS A 267 6.85 3.95 7.39
N LEU A 268 5.72 3.46 7.90
CA LEU A 268 4.46 4.22 7.91
C LEU A 268 4.45 5.29 9.00
N ILE A 269 4.94 4.96 10.20
CA ILE A 269 5.10 5.94 11.28
C ILE A 269 5.94 7.13 10.81
N ARG A 270 6.98 6.88 10.01
CA ARG A 270 7.86 7.94 9.45
C ARG A 270 7.18 8.88 8.44
N GLN A 271 5.96 8.61 8.01
CA GLN A 271 5.14 9.57 7.28
C GLN A 271 4.69 10.73 8.19
N TYR A 272 4.40 10.43 9.45
CA TYR A 272 3.89 11.37 10.46
C TYR A 272 5.01 11.92 11.36
N ILE A 273 5.95 11.06 11.71
CA ILE A 273 7.08 11.37 12.59
C ILE A 273 8.38 11.17 11.80
N PRO A 274 8.87 12.19 11.05
CA PRO A 274 10.06 12.08 10.21
C PRO A 274 11.33 11.72 11.00
N LYS A 275 12.38 11.27 10.30
CA LYS A 275 13.70 11.10 10.92
C LYS A 275 14.25 12.45 11.36
N GLY A 276 14.87 12.49 12.53
CA GLY A 276 15.43 13.71 13.10
C GLY A 276 14.44 14.53 13.95
N THR A 277 13.19 14.08 14.10
CA THR A 277 12.22 14.67 15.06
C THR A 277 12.68 14.39 16.50
N ASP A 278 12.61 15.40 17.37
CA ASP A 278 12.76 15.21 18.81
C ASP A 278 11.41 14.76 19.38
N PHE A 279 11.34 13.55 19.93
CA PHE A 279 10.10 13.01 20.42
C PHE A 279 9.63 13.62 21.74
N ARG A 280 10.50 14.39 22.41
CA ARG A 280 10.11 15.15 23.62
C ARG A 280 9.17 16.30 23.30
N GLU A 281 9.22 16.82 22.07
CA GLU A 281 8.36 17.88 21.55
C GLU A 281 6.99 17.36 21.10
N LEU A 282 6.79 16.03 21.04
CA LEU A 282 5.53 15.41 20.63
C LEU A 282 4.69 15.12 21.88
N SER A 283 3.40 15.40 21.84
CA SER A 283 2.47 14.95 22.87
C SER A 283 2.19 13.44 22.74
N ASP A 284 1.84 12.81 23.85
CA ASP A 284 1.43 11.40 23.85
C ASP A 284 0.14 11.20 23.05
N ASP A 285 -0.78 12.18 23.09
CA ASP A 285 -2.00 12.20 22.28
C ASP A 285 -1.70 12.21 20.78
N TYR A 286 -0.69 12.96 20.34
CA TYR A 286 -0.28 12.95 18.95
C TYR A 286 0.27 11.57 18.53
N ILE A 287 1.12 10.97 19.36
CA ILE A 287 1.66 9.62 19.12
C ILE A 287 0.51 8.61 19.05
N HIS A 288 -0.43 8.67 19.98
CA HIS A 288 -1.62 7.82 19.96
C HIS A 288 -2.50 8.04 18.73
N SER A 289 -2.69 9.30 18.31
CA SER A 289 -3.43 9.61 17.08
C SER A 289 -2.81 8.99 15.83
N VAL A 290 -1.49 9.00 15.73
CA VAL A 290 -0.74 8.33 14.65
C VAL A 290 -0.93 6.81 14.69
N GLN A 291 -0.90 6.19 15.88
CA GLN A 291 -1.22 4.78 16.06
C GLN A 291 -2.61 4.44 15.52
N LEU A 292 -3.61 5.23 15.90
CA LEU A 292 -5.01 5.04 15.45
C LEU A 292 -5.12 5.16 13.93
N LYS A 293 -4.51 6.17 13.31
CA LYS A 293 -4.49 6.34 11.86
C LYS A 293 -3.87 5.13 11.15
N ILE A 294 -2.76 4.59 11.66
CA ILE A 294 -2.09 3.43 11.07
C ILE A 294 -2.95 2.17 11.22
N ASN A 295 -3.60 1.97 12.36
CA ASN A 295 -4.45 0.81 12.64
C ASN A 295 -5.80 0.85 11.89
N ARG A 296 -6.27 2.03 11.48
CA ARG A 296 -7.45 2.20 10.62
C ARG A 296 -7.13 2.11 9.12
N ARG A 297 -5.86 2.09 8.73
CA ARG A 297 -5.43 2.07 7.34
C ARG A 297 -5.62 0.68 6.73
N PRO A 298 -6.43 0.51 5.66
CA PRO A 298 -6.68 -0.79 5.04
C PRO A 298 -5.39 -1.47 4.57
N ARG A 299 -5.34 -2.79 4.67
CA ARG A 299 -4.19 -3.60 4.24
C ARG A 299 -4.61 -4.59 3.16
N GLU A 300 -3.86 -4.62 2.07
CA GLU A 300 -4.05 -5.61 1.01
C GLU A 300 -3.98 -7.06 1.55
N LYS A 301 -2.99 -7.35 2.44
CA LYS A 301 -2.85 -8.62 3.15
C LYS A 301 -4.13 -9.05 3.89
N LEU A 302 -4.94 -8.07 4.34
CA LEU A 302 -6.21 -8.29 5.05
C LEU A 302 -7.41 -8.13 4.12
N ASN A 303 -7.23 -8.33 2.82
CA ASN A 303 -8.27 -8.08 1.82
C ASN A 303 -8.89 -6.68 1.97
N PHE A 304 -8.04 -5.68 2.18
CA PHE A 304 -8.42 -4.28 2.44
C PHE A 304 -9.33 -4.06 3.65
N SER A 305 -9.33 -4.99 4.63
CA SER A 305 -9.79 -4.70 5.99
C SER A 305 -8.75 -3.92 6.77
N THR A 306 -9.12 -3.38 7.94
CA THR A 306 -8.18 -2.64 8.77
C THR A 306 -7.51 -3.53 9.82
N PRO A 307 -6.25 -3.24 10.22
CA PRO A 307 -5.60 -3.93 11.33
C PRO A 307 -6.44 -3.96 12.60
N LYS A 308 -7.09 -2.82 12.93
CA LYS A 308 -7.95 -2.71 14.11
C LYS A 308 -9.08 -3.73 14.07
N ASP A 309 -9.86 -3.74 12.99
CA ASP A 309 -11.04 -4.59 12.90
C ASP A 309 -10.66 -6.07 12.93
N GLU A 310 -9.59 -6.44 12.21
CA GLU A 310 -9.15 -7.84 12.13
C GLU A 310 -8.45 -8.33 13.41
N PHE A 311 -7.82 -7.43 14.18
CA PHE A 311 -7.20 -7.78 15.45
C PHE A 311 -8.25 -8.04 16.52
N PHE A 312 -9.21 -7.12 16.70
CA PHE A 312 -10.23 -7.26 17.74
C PHE A 312 -11.22 -8.39 17.48
N LYS A 313 -11.45 -8.79 16.23
CA LYS A 313 -12.24 -10.00 15.90
C LYS A 313 -11.66 -11.28 16.47
N LEU A 314 -10.35 -11.35 16.71
CA LEU A 314 -9.67 -12.54 17.19
C LEU A 314 -9.43 -12.54 18.70
N LEU A 315 -9.76 -11.47 19.39
CA LEU A 315 -9.70 -11.37 20.85
C LEU A 315 -11.01 -11.83 21.52
N LEU A 316 -12.07 -11.92 20.73
CA LEU A 316 -13.39 -12.41 21.17
C LEU A 316 -13.44 -13.92 21.07
#